data_c434ffa6d046f3b705d7d7642968cc1a
#
_entry.id   c434ffa6d046f3b705d7d7642968cc1a
#
_cell.length_a   1.000
_cell.length_b   1.000
_cell.length_c   1.000
_cell.angle_alpha   90.00
_cell.angle_beta   90.00
_cell.angle_gamma   90.00
#
_symmetry.space_group_name_H-M   'P 1'
#
loop_
_entity.id
_entity.type
_entity.pdbx_description
1 polymer ?
#
loop_
_entity_poly.entity_id
_entity_poly.type
_entity_poly.pdbx_seq_one_letter_code
_entity_poly.pdbx_strand_id
1 'polypeptide(L)'
;MRRRIQELKTEIRKLGSVNVNAIEDFKNLSERYEFMKTQHDDLVEAEVTLKKIIEELDEAMRKQFTEQFAKISQEFNQVFKQLFGGGKGTLELMDGEDVLEAGIRIVAQPPGKKLQNMMQLSGGEKALTAISLLFAIQNLKPSPFCLLDEIER
;
A
#
# COMPACT_ATOMS: atom_id res chain seq x y z
N MET A 1 -66.02 -11.08 -49.18
CA MET A 1 -65.16 -9.95 -48.71
C MET A 1 -65.54 -9.45 -47.31
N ARG A 2 -66.79 -9.11 -46.98
CA ARG A 2 -67.22 -8.59 -45.67
C ARG A 2 -66.93 -9.54 -44.46
N ARG A 3 -67.09 -10.85 -44.65
CA ARG A 3 -66.81 -11.88 -43.62
C ARG A 3 -65.35 -11.90 -43.17
N ARG A 4 -64.43 -11.82 -44.12
CA ARG A 4 -62.99 -11.79 -43.86
C ARG A 4 -62.55 -10.52 -43.10
N ILE A 5 -63.16 -9.40 -43.40
CA ILE A 5 -62.91 -8.12 -42.70
C ILE A 5 -63.37 -8.20 -41.25
N GLN A 6 -64.48 -8.88 -40.97
CA GLN A 6 -65.02 -9.02 -39.63
C GLN A 6 -64.18 -9.98 -38.78
N GLU A 7 -63.70 -11.07 -39.38
CA GLU A 7 -62.76 -12.01 -38.74
C GLU A 7 -61.44 -11.30 -38.34
N LEU A 8 -60.82 -10.56 -39.24
CA LEU A 8 -59.62 -9.77 -38.96
C LEU A 8 -59.82 -8.71 -37.89
N LYS A 9 -60.98 -8.02 -37.87
CA LYS A 9 -61.29 -7.07 -36.81
C LYS A 9 -61.43 -7.74 -35.45
N THR A 10 -61.94 -8.96 -35.39
CA THR A 10 -62.07 -9.73 -34.15
C THR A 10 -60.71 -10.22 -33.67
N GLU A 11 -59.84 -10.65 -34.57
CA GLU A 11 -58.46 -11.03 -34.24
C GLU A 11 -57.64 -9.83 -33.72
N ILE A 12 -57.74 -8.67 -34.35
CA ILE A 12 -57.11 -7.42 -33.88
C ILE A 12 -57.62 -7.04 -32.48
N ARG A 13 -58.93 -7.16 -32.21
CA ARG A 13 -59.46 -6.90 -30.86
C ARG A 13 -59.00 -7.89 -29.81
N LYS A 14 -58.74 -9.13 -30.17
CA LYS A 14 -58.18 -10.17 -29.27
C LYS A 14 -56.75 -9.90 -28.87
N LEU A 15 -55.98 -9.22 -29.72
CA LEU A 15 -54.59 -8.84 -29.44
C LEU A 15 -54.47 -7.72 -28.37
N GLY A 16 -55.59 -7.00 -28.07
CA GLY A 16 -55.57 -5.93 -27.07
C GLY A 16 -54.78 -4.69 -27.52
N SER A 17 -54.27 -3.95 -26.56
CA SER A 17 -53.38 -2.81 -26.83
C SER A 17 -51.96 -3.29 -27.10
N VAL A 18 -51.58 -3.42 -28.38
CA VAL A 18 -50.22 -3.76 -28.81
C VAL A 18 -49.39 -2.49 -28.79
N ASN A 19 -48.29 -2.52 -28.05
CA ASN A 19 -47.30 -1.46 -28.13
C ASN A 19 -46.52 -1.59 -29.46
N VAL A 20 -46.80 -0.67 -30.37
CA VAL A 20 -46.19 -0.69 -31.73
C VAL A 20 -44.68 -0.43 -31.69
N ASN A 21 -44.21 0.28 -30.67
CA ASN A 21 -42.82 0.62 -30.49
C ASN A 21 -42.03 -0.44 -29.67
N ALA A 22 -42.71 -1.48 -29.18
CA ALA A 22 -42.08 -2.49 -28.30
C ALA A 22 -40.84 -3.15 -28.93
N ILE A 23 -40.81 -3.33 -30.25
CA ILE A 23 -39.67 -3.94 -30.96
C ILE A 23 -38.47 -3.00 -30.95
N GLU A 24 -38.74 -1.71 -31.23
CA GLU A 24 -37.70 -0.68 -31.22
C GLU A 24 -37.18 -0.39 -29.81
N ASP A 25 -38.08 -0.28 -28.87
CA ASP A 25 -37.77 -0.12 -27.45
C ASP A 25 -36.94 -1.29 -26.92
N PHE A 26 -37.29 -2.51 -27.29
CA PHE A 26 -36.54 -3.71 -26.92
C PHE A 26 -35.11 -3.70 -27.53
N LYS A 27 -35.02 -3.31 -28.81
CA LYS A 27 -33.71 -3.22 -29.48
C LYS A 27 -32.79 -2.21 -28.79
N ASN A 28 -33.30 -0.99 -28.56
CA ASN A 28 -32.56 0.08 -27.90
C ASN A 28 -32.14 -0.32 -26.47
N LEU A 29 -33.06 -0.96 -25.73
CA LEU A 29 -32.78 -1.43 -24.38
C LEU A 29 -31.76 -2.58 -24.38
N SER A 30 -31.85 -3.49 -25.34
CA SER A 30 -30.89 -4.59 -25.50
C SER A 30 -29.48 -4.10 -25.81
N GLU A 31 -29.33 -3.16 -26.75
CA GLU A 31 -28.06 -2.54 -27.10
C GLU A 31 -27.45 -1.82 -25.88
N ARG A 32 -28.27 -1.06 -25.15
CA ARG A 32 -27.83 -0.40 -23.91
C ARG A 32 -27.43 -1.39 -22.84
N TYR A 33 -28.18 -2.46 -22.67
CA TYR A 33 -27.87 -3.52 -21.70
C TYR A 33 -26.54 -4.21 -22.01
N GLU A 34 -26.32 -4.61 -23.27
CA GLU A 34 -25.07 -5.24 -23.70
C GLU A 34 -23.88 -4.31 -23.50
N PHE A 35 -24.03 -3.02 -23.83
CA PHE A 35 -23.00 -2.02 -23.58
C PHE A 35 -22.67 -1.90 -22.07
N MET A 36 -23.69 -1.75 -21.23
CA MET A 36 -23.50 -1.64 -19.78
C MET A 36 -22.93 -2.92 -19.17
N LYS A 37 -23.34 -4.08 -19.67
CA LYS A 37 -22.81 -5.36 -19.25
C LYS A 37 -21.31 -5.49 -19.57
N THR A 38 -20.92 -5.13 -20.78
CA THR A 38 -19.49 -5.13 -21.16
C THR A 38 -18.68 -4.21 -20.25
N GLN A 39 -19.16 -2.98 -20.02
CA GLN A 39 -18.49 -2.04 -19.11
C GLN A 39 -18.40 -2.55 -17.66
N HIS A 40 -19.45 -3.22 -17.20
CA HIS A 40 -19.45 -3.83 -15.88
C HIS A 40 -18.40 -4.95 -15.79
N ASP A 41 -18.37 -5.83 -16.78
CA ASP A 41 -17.45 -6.97 -16.81
C ASP A 41 -15.98 -6.49 -16.90
N ASP A 42 -15.70 -5.47 -17.71
CA ASP A 42 -14.38 -4.80 -17.79
C ASP A 42 -13.96 -4.21 -16.43
N LEU A 43 -14.89 -3.57 -15.71
CA LEU A 43 -14.61 -3.01 -14.38
C LEU A 43 -14.33 -4.10 -13.33
N VAL A 44 -15.06 -5.20 -13.37
CA VAL A 44 -14.82 -6.35 -12.49
C VAL A 44 -13.45 -6.98 -12.75
N GLU A 45 -13.06 -7.14 -14.01
CA GLU A 45 -11.73 -7.63 -14.38
C GLU A 45 -10.62 -6.68 -13.93
N ALA A 46 -10.84 -5.37 -14.11
CA ALA A 46 -9.90 -4.34 -13.63
C ALA A 46 -9.77 -4.36 -12.09
N GLU A 47 -10.87 -4.54 -11.35
CA GLU A 47 -10.85 -4.68 -9.89
C GLU A 47 -10.01 -5.88 -9.44
N VAL A 48 -10.21 -7.04 -10.05
CA VAL A 48 -9.43 -8.25 -9.74
C VAL A 48 -7.94 -8.02 -10.02
N THR A 49 -7.63 -7.40 -11.14
CA THR A 49 -6.24 -7.08 -11.52
C THR A 49 -5.59 -6.13 -10.53
N LEU A 50 -6.30 -5.07 -10.12
CA LEU A 50 -5.80 -4.11 -9.14
C LEU A 50 -5.57 -4.75 -7.77
N LYS A 51 -6.47 -5.61 -7.30
CA LYS A 51 -6.28 -6.35 -6.05
C LYS A 51 -5.01 -7.20 -6.08
N LYS A 52 -4.79 -7.91 -7.17
CA LYS A 52 -3.57 -8.71 -7.35
C LYS A 52 -2.30 -7.86 -7.32
N ILE A 53 -2.31 -6.72 -8.01
CA ILE A 53 -1.16 -5.78 -8.00
C ILE A 53 -0.90 -5.26 -6.59
N ILE A 54 -1.94 -4.94 -5.82
CA ILE A 54 -1.80 -4.48 -4.43
C ILE A 54 -1.14 -5.57 -3.57
N GLU A 55 -1.59 -6.83 -3.68
CA GLU A 55 -1.01 -7.95 -2.95
C GLU A 55 0.48 -8.17 -3.31
N GLU A 56 0.81 -8.14 -4.60
CA GLU A 56 2.19 -8.27 -5.08
C GLU A 56 3.09 -7.11 -4.57
N LEU A 57 2.56 -5.89 -4.54
CA LEU A 57 3.28 -4.73 -4.01
C LEU A 57 3.49 -4.82 -2.49
N ASP A 58 2.48 -5.26 -1.75
CA ASP A 58 2.57 -5.46 -0.30
C ASP A 58 3.65 -6.49 0.05
N GLU A 59 3.67 -7.63 -0.63
CA GLU A 59 4.71 -8.65 -0.44
C GLU A 59 6.10 -8.11 -0.77
N ALA A 60 6.24 -7.38 -1.88
CA ALA A 60 7.50 -6.78 -2.29
C ALA A 60 7.99 -5.73 -1.26
N MET A 61 7.08 -4.89 -0.75
CA MET A 61 7.40 -3.90 0.30
C MET A 61 7.86 -4.57 1.60
N ARG A 62 7.18 -5.63 2.05
CA ARG A 62 7.55 -6.39 3.26
C ARG A 62 8.93 -7.00 3.13
N LYS A 63 9.19 -7.64 2.02
CA LYS A 63 10.51 -8.21 1.72
C LYS A 63 11.60 -7.14 1.70
N GLN A 64 11.38 -6.07 0.95
CA GLN A 64 12.34 -4.97 0.85
C GLN A 64 12.59 -4.30 2.19
N PHE A 65 11.54 -4.06 2.98
CA PHE A 65 11.65 -3.49 4.32
C PHE A 65 12.51 -4.38 5.22
N THR A 66 12.22 -5.67 5.29
CA THR A 66 12.96 -6.62 6.13
C THR A 66 14.45 -6.68 5.76
N GLU A 67 14.76 -6.74 4.45
CA GLU A 67 16.13 -6.76 3.97
C GLU A 67 16.88 -5.45 4.29
N GLN A 68 16.23 -4.30 4.08
CA GLN A 68 16.85 -3.00 4.35
C GLN A 68 16.97 -2.73 5.85
N PHE A 69 15.99 -3.12 6.65
CA PHE A 69 16.05 -3.00 8.10
C PHE A 69 17.24 -3.75 8.69
N ALA A 70 17.48 -4.99 8.23
CA ALA A 70 18.62 -5.77 8.66
C ALA A 70 19.96 -5.07 8.33
N LYS A 71 20.10 -4.52 7.11
CA LYS A 71 21.28 -3.77 6.69
C LYS A 71 21.47 -2.51 7.53
N ILE A 72 20.40 -1.73 7.73
CA ILE A 72 20.44 -0.52 8.56
C ILE A 72 20.86 -0.85 9.99
N SER A 73 20.33 -1.93 10.58
CA SER A 73 20.69 -2.36 11.93
C SER A 73 22.16 -2.76 12.05
N GLN A 74 22.71 -3.43 11.05
CA GLN A 74 24.14 -3.78 11.03
C GLN A 74 25.01 -2.54 10.92
N GLU A 75 24.70 -1.65 9.98
CA GLU A 75 25.47 -0.42 9.75
C GLU A 75 25.35 0.51 10.97
N PHE A 76 24.17 0.61 11.58
CA PHE A 76 23.97 1.36 12.80
C PHE A 76 24.89 0.87 13.94
N ASN A 77 25.04 -0.44 14.11
CA ASN A 77 25.96 -0.98 15.11
C ASN A 77 27.42 -0.63 14.81
N GLN A 78 27.83 -0.59 13.53
CA GLN A 78 29.20 -0.23 13.15
C GLN A 78 29.46 1.26 13.41
N VAL A 79 28.58 2.13 12.95
CA VAL A 79 28.70 3.59 13.13
C VAL A 79 28.63 3.96 14.62
N PHE A 80 27.73 3.30 15.36
CA PHE A 80 27.63 3.48 16.81
C PHE A 80 28.95 3.17 17.52
N LYS A 81 29.58 2.04 17.20
CA LYS A 81 30.88 1.68 17.76
C LYS A 81 31.98 2.70 17.40
N GLN A 82 31.94 3.23 16.20
CA GLN A 82 32.92 4.24 15.79
C GLN A 82 32.75 5.55 16.56
N LEU A 83 31.52 6.06 16.68
CA LEU A 83 31.25 7.33 17.33
C LEU A 83 31.38 7.29 18.85
N PHE A 84 31.01 6.17 19.50
CA PHE A 84 31.13 5.99 20.95
C PHE A 84 32.48 5.43 21.40
N GLY A 85 33.35 5.03 20.47
CA GLY A 85 34.59 4.35 20.81
C GLY A 85 34.38 2.93 21.35
N GLY A 86 33.25 2.30 21.04
CA GLY A 86 32.87 0.96 21.50
C GLY A 86 31.36 0.83 21.79
N GLY A 87 31.01 -0.20 22.52
CA GLY A 87 29.59 -0.45 22.86
C GLY A 87 28.82 -1.17 21.77
N LYS A 88 27.49 -1.09 21.82
CA LYS A 88 26.58 -1.75 20.87
C LYS A 88 25.33 -0.92 20.63
N GLY A 89 24.96 -0.72 19.38
CA GLY A 89 23.68 -0.17 18.96
C GLY A 89 22.87 -1.21 18.21
N THR A 90 21.57 -1.33 18.48
CA THR A 90 20.69 -2.30 17.83
C THR A 90 19.34 -1.66 17.57
N LEU A 91 18.76 -1.99 16.43
CA LEU A 91 17.37 -1.67 16.12
C LEU A 91 16.52 -2.94 16.32
N GLU A 92 15.42 -2.81 17.00
CA GLU A 92 14.48 -3.89 17.24
C GLU A 92 13.10 -3.48 16.72
N LEU A 93 12.44 -4.37 15.99
CA LEU A 93 11.03 -4.22 15.67
C LEU A 93 10.23 -4.53 16.92
N MET A 94 9.26 -3.69 17.21
CA MET A 94 8.30 -3.96 18.28
C MET A 94 7.32 -5.02 17.80
N ASP A 95 6.83 -5.85 18.73
CA ASP A 95 5.83 -6.85 18.42
C ASP A 95 4.57 -6.17 17.82
N GLY A 96 4.20 -6.56 16.62
CA GLY A 96 3.05 -6.07 15.88
C GLY A 96 2.62 -7.12 14.88
N GLU A 97 1.35 -7.08 14.47
CA GLU A 97 0.80 -8.03 13.50
C GLU A 97 1.39 -7.83 12.10
N ASP A 98 1.82 -6.61 11.78
CA ASP A 98 2.38 -6.26 10.48
C ASP A 98 3.76 -5.60 10.61
N VAL A 99 4.72 -6.14 9.87
CA VAL A 99 6.11 -5.65 9.83
C VAL A 99 6.21 -4.20 9.34
N LEU A 100 5.31 -3.77 8.44
CA LEU A 100 5.29 -2.40 7.91
C LEU A 100 4.70 -1.38 8.89
N GLU A 101 3.86 -1.83 9.83
CA GLU A 101 3.24 -0.99 10.86
C GLU A 101 3.95 -1.10 12.21
N ALA A 102 4.87 -2.06 12.34
CA ALA A 102 5.61 -2.28 13.56
C ALA A 102 6.44 -1.05 13.96
N GLY A 103 6.36 -0.67 15.23
CA GLY A 103 7.23 0.35 15.80
C GLY A 103 8.69 -0.10 15.81
N ILE A 104 9.63 0.85 15.72
CA ILE A 104 11.05 0.57 15.82
C ILE A 104 11.57 1.06 17.18
N ARG A 105 12.20 0.17 17.92
CA ARG A 105 12.88 0.48 19.18
C ARG A 105 14.38 0.59 18.94
N ILE A 106 14.98 1.69 19.42
CA ILE A 106 16.41 1.88 19.40
C ILE A 106 16.96 1.47 20.78
N VAL A 107 17.83 0.48 20.77
CA VAL A 107 18.48 -0.03 21.97
C VAL A 107 19.97 0.20 21.85
N ALA A 108 20.55 0.82 22.86
CA ALA A 108 21.94 1.20 22.85
C ALA A 108 22.66 0.80 24.16
N GLN A 109 23.90 0.40 24.02
CA GLN A 109 24.80 0.11 25.12
C GLN A 109 26.10 0.89 24.94
N PRO A 110 26.16 2.13 25.46
CA PRO A 110 27.42 2.88 25.47
C PRO A 110 28.51 2.13 26.25
N PRO A 111 29.80 2.41 25.99
CA PRO A 111 30.89 1.78 26.71
C PRO A 111 30.76 1.94 28.23
N GLY A 112 30.92 0.86 28.97
CA GLY A 112 30.82 0.85 30.44
C GLY A 112 29.41 0.89 31.01
N LYS A 113 28.37 0.90 30.16
CA LYS A 113 26.96 0.90 30.58
C LYS A 113 26.25 -0.40 30.21
N LYS A 114 25.10 -0.63 30.85
CA LYS A 114 24.22 -1.74 30.49
C LYS A 114 23.39 -1.35 29.24
N LEU A 115 22.86 -2.36 28.57
CA LEU A 115 21.93 -2.19 27.47
C LEU A 115 20.68 -1.44 27.94
N GLN A 116 20.33 -0.36 27.25
CA GLN A 116 19.25 0.55 27.61
C GLN A 116 18.45 0.98 26.37
N ASN A 117 17.17 1.29 26.58
CA ASN A 117 16.41 1.97 25.55
C ASN A 117 16.97 3.39 25.36
N MET A 118 16.96 3.92 24.13
CA MET A 118 17.41 5.26 23.82
C MET A 118 16.81 6.34 24.76
N MET A 119 15.56 6.15 25.19
CA MET A 119 14.89 7.09 26.10
C MET A 119 15.55 7.22 27.48
N GLN A 120 16.33 6.21 27.90
CA GLN A 120 17.01 6.14 29.21
C GLN A 120 18.45 6.69 29.16
N LEU A 121 18.95 7.04 27.98
CA LEU A 121 20.27 7.61 27.78
C LEU A 121 20.30 9.09 28.21
N SER A 122 21.50 9.60 28.51
CA SER A 122 21.71 11.03 28.73
C SER A 122 21.47 11.85 27.45
N GLY A 123 21.26 13.16 27.55
CA GLY A 123 20.99 14.01 26.40
C GLY A 123 22.04 13.90 25.29
N GLY A 124 23.30 13.99 25.64
CA GLY A 124 24.42 13.83 24.67
C GLY A 124 24.48 12.46 24.04
N GLU A 125 24.24 11.38 24.83
CA GLU A 125 24.21 10.02 24.29
C GLU A 125 23.01 9.79 23.37
N LYS A 126 21.85 10.41 23.65
CA LYS A 126 20.70 10.39 22.74
C LYS A 126 21.04 11.03 21.41
N ALA A 127 21.63 12.24 21.46
CA ALA A 127 22.03 12.96 20.26
C ALA A 127 23.04 12.13 19.43
N LEU A 128 24.07 11.60 20.07
CA LEU A 128 25.08 10.79 19.39
C LEU A 128 24.51 9.48 18.83
N THR A 129 23.56 8.86 19.51
CA THR A 129 22.84 7.68 19.02
C THR A 129 22.00 8.01 17.78
N ALA A 130 21.29 9.15 17.80
CA ALA A 130 20.49 9.61 16.65
C ALA A 130 21.39 9.92 15.44
N ILE A 131 22.54 10.58 15.66
CA ILE A 131 23.54 10.85 14.63
C ILE A 131 24.12 9.55 14.06
N SER A 132 24.37 8.55 14.93
CA SER A 132 24.83 7.23 14.48
C SER A 132 23.84 6.56 13.54
N LEU A 133 22.54 6.67 13.82
CA LEU A 133 21.50 6.13 12.96
C LEU A 133 21.41 6.90 11.62
N LEU A 134 21.50 8.23 11.68
CA LEU A 134 21.51 9.07 10.48
C LEU A 134 22.64 8.69 9.53
N PHE A 135 23.86 8.56 10.06
CA PHE A 135 25.02 8.17 9.26
C PHE A 135 24.91 6.73 8.75
N ALA A 136 24.36 5.81 9.53
CA ALA A 136 24.12 4.44 9.08
C ALA A 136 23.16 4.39 7.85
N ILE A 137 22.12 5.18 7.88
CA ILE A 137 21.20 5.29 6.74
C ILE A 137 21.89 5.95 5.55
N GLN A 138 22.68 6.99 5.78
CA GLN A 138 23.41 7.69 4.73
C GLN A 138 24.49 6.81 4.07
N ASN A 139 25.18 5.97 4.82
CA ASN A 139 26.17 5.04 4.28
C ASN A 139 25.55 4.02 3.33
N LEU A 140 24.33 3.54 3.65
CA LEU A 140 23.62 2.57 2.82
C LEU A 140 22.97 3.18 1.58
N LYS A 141 22.52 4.43 1.71
CA LYS A 141 21.89 5.17 0.61
C LYS A 141 22.43 6.59 0.58
N PRO A 142 23.67 6.76 0.05
CA PRO A 142 24.34 8.04 0.06
C PRO A 142 23.56 9.08 -0.74
N SER A 143 23.33 10.23 -0.12
CA SER A 143 22.82 11.41 -0.80
C SER A 143 23.95 12.10 -1.56
N PRO A 144 23.67 12.78 -2.68
CA PRO A 144 24.71 13.53 -3.41
C PRO A 144 25.44 14.57 -2.56
N PHE A 145 24.77 15.13 -1.59
CA PHE A 145 25.32 16.02 -0.56
C PHE A 145 24.43 15.97 0.69
N CYS A 146 25.02 16.24 1.84
CA CYS A 146 24.33 16.34 3.12
C CYS A 146 24.81 17.62 3.83
N LEU A 147 23.86 18.49 4.17
CA LEU A 147 24.11 19.68 4.98
C LEU A 147 23.68 19.35 6.42
N LEU A 148 24.64 19.41 7.33
CA LEU A 148 24.38 19.26 8.76
C LEU A 148 24.44 20.66 9.37
N ASP A 149 23.31 21.15 9.85
CA ASP A 149 23.19 22.44 10.50
C ASP A 149 22.95 22.23 12.00
N GLU A 150 23.62 23.03 12.82
CA GLU A 150 23.51 23.11 14.28
C GLU A 150 23.44 21.75 15.01
N ILE A 151 24.60 21.09 15.14
CA ILE A 151 24.81 20.12 16.21
C ILE A 151 25.24 20.92 17.44
N GLU A 152 24.33 21.61 18.07
CA GLU A 152 24.63 22.27 19.34
C GLU A 152 24.85 21.23 20.44
N ARG A 153 25.79 21.57 21.33
CA ARG A 153 26.32 20.76 22.43
C ARG A 153 25.31 20.44 23.53
#